data_78214097cbbfc39099ecb0381861b9b3
#
_entry.id   78214097cbbfc39099ecb0381861b9b3
#
_cell.length_a   1.000
_cell.length_b   1.000
_cell.length_c   1.000
_cell.angle_alpha   90.00
_cell.angle_beta   90.00
_cell.angle_gamma   90.00
#
_symmetry.space_group_name_H-M   'P 1'
#
loop_
_entity.id
_entity.type
_entity.pdbx_description
1 polymer ?
#
loop_
_entity_poly.entity_id
_entity_poly.type
_entity_poly.pdbx_seq_one_letter_code
_entity_poly.pdbx_strand_id
1 'polypeptide(L)'
;MGVGKTTVGRLLAERLGTAFRDTDADIVATAGKEIADIFVDEGEPHFRELERQAVRAAVAEHTGVLALGGGAVMDEGTRALLARLPVVFLEMGVAEAVRRTGLDAPRPLLAVNPRQRWRELMEQRRPLYTEVARAVVSTEDRTPAEVADAIMDALELRKV
;
A
#
# COMPACT_ATOMS: atom_id res chain seq x y z
N MET A 1 -3.88 3.74 -2.06
CA MET A 1 -3.58 5.07 -2.62
C MET A 1 -4.15 6.14 -1.72
N GLY A 2 -3.31 7.04 -1.20
CA GLY A 2 -3.76 8.15 -0.36
C GLY A 2 -4.29 7.81 1.02
N VAL A 3 -4.14 6.57 1.46
CA VAL A 3 -4.68 6.14 2.77
C VAL A 3 -3.74 6.46 3.95
N GLY A 4 -2.59 7.08 3.69
CA GLY A 4 -1.64 7.39 4.76
C GLY A 4 -0.85 6.19 5.24
N LYS A 5 -0.64 5.19 4.40
CA LYS A 5 0.06 3.95 4.79
C LYS A 5 1.47 4.19 5.32
N THR A 6 2.18 5.19 4.81
CA THR A 6 3.53 5.50 5.28
C THR A 6 3.51 6.02 6.72
N THR A 7 2.62 6.98 7.02
CA THR A 7 2.49 7.54 8.35
C THR A 7 2.07 6.47 9.36
N VAL A 8 1.03 5.70 9.03
CA VAL A 8 0.54 4.61 9.89
C VAL A 8 1.60 3.53 10.05
N GLY A 9 2.26 3.15 8.95
CA GLY A 9 3.30 2.12 8.97
C GLY A 9 4.48 2.49 9.85
N ARG A 10 4.92 3.74 9.80
CA ARG A 10 6.02 4.22 10.64
C ARG A 10 5.64 4.23 12.13
N LEU A 11 4.41 4.68 12.44
CA LEU A 11 3.91 4.64 13.81
C LEU A 11 3.83 3.21 14.34
N LEU A 12 3.32 2.30 13.52
CA LEU A 12 3.20 0.89 13.88
C LEU A 12 4.58 0.29 14.15
N ALA A 13 5.55 0.57 13.28
CA ALA A 13 6.92 0.09 13.45
C ALA A 13 7.53 0.62 14.76
N GLU A 14 7.32 1.90 15.07
CA GLU A 14 7.79 2.49 16.30
C GLU A 14 7.19 1.79 17.53
N ARG A 15 5.88 1.55 17.52
CA ARG A 15 5.20 0.86 18.63
C ARG A 15 5.64 -0.57 18.82
N LEU A 16 6.02 -1.24 17.73
CA LEU A 16 6.49 -2.62 17.75
C LEU A 16 7.99 -2.74 17.97
N GLY A 17 8.70 -1.60 18.04
CA GLY A 17 10.16 -1.60 18.21
C GLY A 17 10.89 -2.22 17.02
N THR A 18 10.39 -2.02 15.82
CA THR A 18 10.94 -2.61 14.59
C THR A 18 11.11 -1.55 13.50
N ALA A 19 11.69 -1.95 12.36
CA ALA A 19 11.92 -1.06 11.24
C ALA A 19 10.72 -0.99 10.30
N PHE A 20 10.64 0.11 9.57
CA PHE A 20 9.65 0.32 8.51
C PHE A 20 10.34 0.25 7.15
N ARG A 21 9.71 -0.40 6.18
CA ARG A 21 10.18 -0.45 4.78
C ARG A 21 8.98 -0.28 3.84
N ASP A 22 9.18 0.42 2.73
CA ASP A 22 8.16 0.64 1.70
C ASP A 22 8.70 0.18 0.35
N THR A 23 8.00 -0.72 -0.32
CA THR A 23 8.43 -1.24 -1.62
C THR A 23 8.45 -0.17 -2.70
N ASP A 24 7.62 0.87 -2.61
CA ASP A 24 7.66 1.98 -3.56
C ASP A 24 9.00 2.71 -3.47
N ALA A 25 9.52 2.93 -2.27
CA ALA A 25 10.83 3.53 -2.06
C ALA A 25 11.95 2.62 -2.62
N ASP A 26 11.82 1.33 -2.45
CA ASP A 26 12.78 0.35 -3.00
C ASP A 26 12.81 0.41 -4.53
N ILE A 27 11.65 0.54 -5.17
CA ILE A 27 11.54 0.66 -6.62
C ILE A 27 12.23 1.93 -7.11
N VAL A 28 11.97 3.05 -6.46
CA VAL A 28 12.62 4.33 -6.80
C VAL A 28 14.14 4.22 -6.69
N ALA A 29 14.63 3.62 -5.62
CA ALA A 29 16.07 3.43 -5.42
C ALA A 29 16.69 2.54 -6.50
N THR A 30 16.02 1.47 -6.87
CA THR A 30 16.51 0.54 -7.91
C THR A 30 16.48 1.15 -9.30
N ALA A 31 15.38 1.84 -9.65
CA ALA A 31 15.20 2.42 -10.97
C ALA A 31 15.97 3.72 -11.17
N GLY A 32 16.30 4.41 -10.10
CA GLY A 32 16.97 5.71 -10.17
C GLY A 32 16.07 6.84 -10.62
N LYS A 33 14.75 6.66 -10.56
CA LYS A 33 13.76 7.68 -10.91
C LYS A 33 12.43 7.44 -10.22
N GLU A 34 11.59 8.47 -10.19
CA GLU A 34 10.29 8.40 -9.54
C GLU A 34 9.33 7.46 -10.27
N ILE A 35 8.34 6.93 -9.55
CA ILE A 35 7.37 5.98 -10.09
C ILE A 35 6.61 6.57 -11.27
N ALA A 36 6.19 7.84 -11.19
CA ALA A 36 5.50 8.50 -12.29
C ALA A 36 6.35 8.50 -13.57
N ASP A 37 7.65 8.72 -13.45
CA ASP A 37 8.57 8.71 -14.58
C ASP A 37 8.77 7.31 -15.17
N ILE A 38 8.75 6.30 -14.31
CA ILE A 38 8.81 4.90 -14.77
C ILE A 38 7.59 4.60 -15.65
N PHE A 39 6.39 5.00 -15.22
CA PHE A 39 5.17 4.81 -16.02
C PHE A 39 5.25 5.51 -17.37
N VAL A 40 5.73 6.75 -17.39
CA VAL A 40 5.82 7.54 -18.64
C VAL A 40 6.89 6.99 -19.57
N ASP A 41 8.06 6.68 -19.05
CA ASP A 41 9.22 6.29 -19.87
C ASP A 41 9.20 4.82 -20.28
N GLU A 42 8.74 3.94 -19.42
CA GLU A 42 8.89 2.49 -19.59
C GLU A 42 7.55 1.73 -19.58
N GLY A 43 6.48 2.37 -19.13
CA GLY A 43 5.14 1.80 -19.13
C GLY A 43 4.80 0.95 -17.93
N GLU A 44 3.51 0.69 -17.76
CA GLU A 44 3.00 -0.06 -16.61
C GLU A 44 3.56 -1.49 -16.50
N PRO A 45 3.64 -2.28 -17.61
CA PRO A 45 4.17 -3.65 -17.50
C PRO A 45 5.58 -3.71 -16.91
N HIS A 46 6.45 -2.77 -17.27
CA HIS A 46 7.79 -2.70 -16.71
C HIS A 46 7.76 -2.36 -15.21
N PHE A 47 6.93 -1.37 -14.84
CA PHE A 47 6.75 -1.03 -13.43
C PHE A 47 6.27 -2.24 -12.61
N ARG A 48 5.30 -3.00 -13.12
CA ARG A 48 4.76 -4.17 -12.43
C ARG A 48 5.83 -5.26 -12.23
N GLU A 49 6.75 -5.41 -13.17
CA GLU A 49 7.88 -6.33 -12.99
C GLU A 49 8.82 -5.86 -11.88
N LEU A 50 9.15 -4.57 -11.84
CA LEU A 50 9.95 -4.00 -10.76
C LEU A 50 9.26 -4.18 -9.41
N GLU A 51 7.94 -3.99 -9.38
CA GLU A 51 7.13 -4.15 -8.17
C GLU A 51 7.17 -5.61 -7.67
N ARG A 52 7.00 -6.59 -8.55
CA ARG A 52 7.10 -8.01 -8.19
C ARG A 52 8.44 -8.34 -7.55
N GLN A 53 9.51 -7.87 -8.15
CA GLN A 53 10.86 -8.09 -7.63
C GLN A 53 11.06 -7.42 -6.28
N ALA A 54 10.59 -6.18 -6.13
CA ALA A 54 10.70 -5.44 -4.88
C ALA A 54 9.93 -6.10 -3.74
N VAL A 55 8.71 -6.57 -4.00
CA VAL A 55 7.90 -7.26 -2.99
C VAL A 55 8.56 -8.56 -2.55
N ARG A 56 9.03 -9.36 -3.49
CA ARG A 56 9.72 -10.63 -3.16
C ARG A 56 10.95 -10.40 -2.31
N ALA A 57 11.78 -9.43 -2.69
CA ALA A 57 12.98 -9.10 -1.94
C ALA A 57 12.64 -8.61 -0.53
N ALA A 58 11.68 -7.69 -0.42
CA ALA A 58 11.28 -7.13 0.85
C ALA A 58 10.72 -8.20 1.80
N VAL A 59 9.86 -9.08 1.31
CA VAL A 59 9.29 -10.16 2.12
C VAL A 59 10.38 -11.11 2.62
N ALA A 60 11.38 -11.40 1.79
CA ALA A 60 12.48 -12.28 2.18
C ALA A 60 13.45 -11.65 3.18
N GLU A 61 13.68 -10.33 3.07
CA GLU A 61 14.73 -9.63 3.80
C GLU A 61 14.24 -8.90 5.05
N HIS A 62 13.01 -8.40 5.04
CA HIS A 62 12.50 -7.50 6.08
C HIS A 62 11.62 -8.24 7.08
N THR A 63 11.85 -7.98 8.37
CA THR A 63 11.09 -8.62 9.46
C THR A 63 10.17 -7.66 10.22
N GLY A 64 10.15 -6.39 9.85
CA GLY A 64 9.34 -5.36 10.50
C GLY A 64 8.05 -5.05 9.76
N VAL A 65 7.67 -3.79 9.76
CA VAL A 65 6.48 -3.32 9.06
C VAL A 65 6.84 -3.02 7.60
N LEU A 66 6.07 -3.59 6.69
CA LEU A 66 6.27 -3.43 5.26
C LEU A 66 5.03 -2.81 4.62
N ALA A 67 5.22 -1.68 3.95
CA ALA A 67 4.16 -1.05 3.16
C ALA A 67 4.30 -1.44 1.70
N LEU A 68 3.17 -1.72 1.06
CA LEU A 68 3.12 -2.13 -0.34
C LEU A 68 2.34 -1.12 -1.17
N GLY A 69 2.70 -1.00 -2.45
CA GLY A 69 1.91 -0.23 -3.40
C GLY A 69 0.54 -0.86 -3.63
N GLY A 70 -0.45 -0.02 -3.93
CA GLY A 70 -1.84 -0.48 -4.07
C GLY A 70 -2.09 -1.47 -5.20
N GLY A 71 -1.22 -1.50 -6.21
CA GLY A 71 -1.35 -2.42 -7.34
C GLY A 71 -0.61 -3.74 -7.18
N ALA A 72 0.12 -3.93 -6.08
CA ALA A 72 0.89 -5.16 -5.87
C ALA A 72 0.02 -6.42 -5.87
N VAL A 73 -1.22 -6.31 -5.40
CA VAL A 73 -2.17 -7.45 -5.36
C VAL A 73 -2.66 -7.90 -6.73
N MET A 74 -2.38 -7.16 -7.78
CA MET A 74 -2.83 -7.54 -9.12
C MET A 74 -2.05 -8.73 -9.68
N ASP A 75 -0.88 -9.02 -9.14
CA ASP A 75 -0.08 -10.17 -9.52
C ASP A 75 -0.47 -11.41 -8.70
N GLU A 76 -0.81 -12.49 -9.38
CA GLU A 76 -1.25 -13.73 -8.72
C GLU A 76 -0.17 -14.32 -7.82
N GLY A 77 1.08 -14.32 -8.27
CA GLY A 77 2.21 -14.81 -7.48
C GLY A 77 2.42 -14.01 -6.21
N THR A 78 2.27 -12.69 -6.31
CA THR A 78 2.34 -11.80 -5.15
C THR A 78 1.21 -12.09 -4.17
N ARG A 79 -0.02 -12.29 -4.66
CA ARG A 79 -1.14 -12.66 -3.77
C ARG A 79 -0.88 -13.96 -3.03
N ALA A 80 -0.35 -14.97 -3.71
CA ALA A 80 -0.02 -16.24 -3.08
C ALA A 80 1.01 -16.08 -1.95
N LEU A 81 2.00 -15.22 -2.17
CA LEU A 81 3.00 -14.89 -1.17
C LEU A 81 2.39 -14.16 0.02
N LEU A 82 1.57 -13.15 -0.24
CA LEU A 82 0.96 -12.32 0.80
C LEU A 82 -0.07 -13.07 1.62
N ALA A 83 -0.77 -14.05 1.04
CA ALA A 83 -1.79 -14.83 1.75
C ALA A 83 -1.25 -15.56 2.97
N ARG A 84 0.06 -15.78 3.05
CA ARG A 84 0.73 -16.45 4.17
C ARG A 84 1.18 -15.49 5.26
N LEU A 85 0.99 -14.18 5.07
CA LEU A 85 1.51 -13.15 5.95
C LEU A 85 0.38 -12.39 6.64
N PRO A 86 0.67 -11.70 7.76
CA PRO A 86 -0.33 -10.88 8.44
C PRO A 86 -0.53 -9.55 7.72
N VAL A 87 -1.23 -9.58 6.59
CA VAL A 87 -1.50 -8.42 5.75
C VAL A 87 -2.71 -7.67 6.26
N VAL A 88 -2.62 -6.35 6.28
CA VAL A 88 -3.73 -5.45 6.62
C VAL A 88 -4.07 -4.60 5.40
N PHE A 89 -5.36 -4.55 5.08
CA PHE A 89 -5.89 -3.63 4.09
C PHE A 89 -6.41 -2.39 4.81
N LEU A 90 -5.83 -1.22 4.51
CA LEU A 90 -6.31 0.06 5.00
C LEU A 90 -7.36 0.60 4.03
N GLU A 91 -8.58 0.78 4.52
CA GLU A 91 -9.70 1.21 3.70
C GLU A 91 -10.09 2.66 4.00
N MET A 92 -10.41 3.43 2.96
CA MET A 92 -10.85 4.81 3.12
C MET A 92 -12.00 5.14 2.16
N GLY A 93 -12.82 6.12 2.52
CA GLY A 93 -13.94 6.56 1.70
C GLY A 93 -13.50 7.30 0.45
N VAL A 94 -14.36 7.31 -0.58
CA VAL A 94 -14.07 7.93 -1.89
C VAL A 94 -13.71 9.40 -1.77
N ALA A 95 -14.51 10.18 -1.03
CA ALA A 95 -14.31 11.62 -0.91
C ALA A 95 -12.96 11.97 -0.28
N GLU A 96 -12.57 11.25 0.76
CA GLU A 96 -11.30 11.46 1.42
C GLU A 96 -10.13 11.03 0.55
N ALA A 97 -10.26 9.91 -0.14
CA ALA A 97 -9.23 9.42 -1.05
C ALA A 97 -8.96 10.44 -2.17
N VAL A 98 -10.00 11.00 -2.75
CA VAL A 98 -9.89 12.01 -3.80
C VAL A 98 -9.22 13.28 -3.27
N ARG A 99 -9.57 13.74 -2.07
CA ARG A 99 -8.94 14.92 -1.47
C ARG A 99 -7.43 14.72 -1.27
N ARG A 100 -7.01 13.53 -0.88
CA ARG A 100 -5.60 13.24 -0.61
C ARG A 100 -4.77 13.01 -1.85
N THR A 101 -5.38 12.56 -2.95
CA THR A 101 -4.65 12.15 -4.16
C THR A 101 -5.01 12.96 -5.41
N GLY A 102 -6.14 13.66 -5.39
CA GLY A 102 -6.76 14.16 -6.60
C GLY A 102 -6.02 15.27 -7.33
N LEU A 103 -5.61 16.32 -6.62
CA LEU A 103 -5.05 17.50 -7.27
C LEU A 103 -3.54 17.61 -7.16
N ASP A 104 -2.96 17.11 -6.10
CA ASP A 104 -1.54 17.33 -5.79
C ASP A 104 -0.65 16.13 -6.09
N ALA A 105 -1.22 14.94 -6.18
CA ALA A 105 -0.45 13.73 -6.41
C ALA A 105 -0.41 13.40 -7.90
N PRO A 106 0.77 13.37 -8.51
CA PRO A 106 0.90 12.95 -9.91
C PRO A 106 0.73 11.43 -10.03
N ARG A 107 -0.49 10.98 -9.88
CA ARG A 107 -0.83 9.56 -10.06
C ARG A 107 -1.55 9.41 -11.38
N PRO A 108 -0.90 8.85 -12.43
CA PRO A 108 -1.47 8.80 -13.78
C PRO A 108 -2.85 8.14 -13.85
N LEU A 109 -3.08 7.14 -13.01
CA LEU A 109 -4.37 6.43 -13.00
C LEU A 109 -5.52 7.28 -12.44
N LEU A 110 -5.22 8.37 -11.72
CA LEU A 110 -6.21 9.25 -11.12
C LEU A 110 -6.22 10.65 -11.74
N ALA A 111 -5.45 10.88 -12.81
CA ALA A 111 -5.28 12.19 -13.40
C ALA A 111 -6.54 12.75 -14.07
N VAL A 112 -7.39 11.88 -14.64
CA VAL A 112 -8.63 12.27 -15.33
C VAL A 112 -9.82 11.73 -14.56
N ASN A 113 -10.76 12.62 -14.18
CA ASN A 113 -11.95 12.25 -13.42
C ASN A 113 -11.60 11.41 -12.19
N PRO A 114 -10.91 12.01 -11.19
CA PRO A 114 -10.32 11.25 -10.07
C PRO A 114 -11.28 10.36 -9.29
N ARG A 115 -12.50 10.87 -9.04
CA ARG A 115 -13.50 10.12 -8.25
C ARG A 115 -13.94 8.84 -8.96
N GLN A 116 -14.24 8.93 -10.25
CA GLN A 116 -14.65 7.78 -11.05
C GLN A 116 -13.52 6.78 -11.19
N ARG A 117 -12.30 7.26 -11.47
CA ARG A 117 -11.11 6.40 -11.59
C ARG A 117 -10.82 5.65 -10.31
N TRP A 118 -10.94 6.33 -9.17
CA TRP A 118 -10.72 5.70 -7.87
C TRP A 118 -11.73 4.59 -7.62
N ARG A 119 -13.02 4.83 -7.94
CA ARG A 119 -14.07 3.81 -7.80
C ARG A 119 -13.80 2.60 -8.67
N GLU A 120 -13.46 2.81 -9.93
CA GLU A 120 -13.15 1.72 -10.86
C GLU A 120 -11.97 0.88 -10.37
N LEU A 121 -10.91 1.53 -9.91
CA LEU A 121 -9.75 0.83 -9.35
C LEU A 121 -10.13 0.02 -8.12
N MET A 122 -10.94 0.59 -7.22
CA MET A 122 -11.36 -0.10 -6.00
C MET A 122 -12.30 -1.27 -6.30
N GLU A 123 -13.18 -1.15 -7.27
CA GLU A 123 -14.03 -2.27 -7.68
C GLU A 123 -13.21 -3.45 -8.19
N GLN A 124 -12.14 -3.17 -8.94
CA GLN A 124 -11.24 -4.20 -9.45
C GLN A 124 -10.35 -4.80 -8.36
N ARG A 125 -9.86 -3.96 -7.45
CA ARG A 125 -8.82 -4.35 -6.49
C ARG A 125 -9.34 -4.81 -5.14
N ARG A 126 -10.50 -4.32 -4.70
CA ARG A 126 -11.05 -4.67 -3.38
C ARG A 126 -11.16 -6.17 -3.16
N PRO A 127 -11.67 -6.98 -4.09
CA PRO A 127 -11.68 -8.44 -3.91
C PRO A 127 -10.28 -9.02 -3.70
N LEU A 128 -9.28 -8.46 -4.40
CA LEU A 128 -7.91 -8.92 -4.29
C LEU A 128 -7.28 -8.53 -2.93
N TYR A 129 -7.58 -7.32 -2.45
CA TYR A 129 -7.14 -6.89 -1.12
C TYR A 129 -7.75 -7.78 -0.05
N THR A 130 -9.06 -8.06 -0.15
CA THR A 130 -9.77 -8.88 0.81
C THR A 130 -9.26 -10.32 0.81
N GLU A 131 -8.91 -10.85 -0.36
CA GLU A 131 -8.36 -12.19 -0.50
C GLU A 131 -7.08 -12.38 0.31
N VAL A 132 -6.18 -11.41 0.29
CA VAL A 132 -4.88 -11.53 0.95
C VAL A 132 -4.86 -10.97 2.38
N ALA A 133 -5.82 -10.12 2.74
CA ALA A 133 -5.82 -9.44 4.03
C ALA A 133 -6.25 -10.37 5.15
N ARG A 134 -5.47 -10.36 6.23
CA ARG A 134 -5.87 -10.99 7.48
C ARG A 134 -6.86 -10.09 8.24
N ALA A 135 -6.74 -8.78 8.06
CA ALA A 135 -7.64 -7.80 8.67
C ALA A 135 -7.86 -6.63 7.73
N VAL A 136 -9.05 -6.02 7.82
CA VAL A 136 -9.39 -4.80 7.11
C VAL A 136 -9.63 -3.72 8.17
N VAL A 137 -8.92 -2.61 8.07
CA VAL A 137 -9.02 -1.51 9.03
C VAL A 137 -9.41 -0.23 8.31
N SER A 138 -10.53 0.37 8.73
CA SER A 138 -10.98 1.65 8.19
C SER A 138 -10.15 2.79 8.74
N THR A 139 -9.77 3.72 7.85
CA THR A 139 -9.08 4.95 8.25
C THR A 139 -10.05 6.11 8.42
N GLU A 140 -11.33 5.90 8.12
CA GLU A 140 -12.35 6.94 8.17
C GLU A 140 -12.55 7.45 9.60
N ASP A 141 -12.53 8.78 9.76
CA ASP A 141 -12.69 9.45 11.04
C ASP A 141 -11.70 9.02 12.13
N ARG A 142 -10.53 8.54 11.72
CA ARG A 142 -9.47 8.11 12.63
C ARG A 142 -8.16 8.87 12.38
N THR A 143 -7.45 9.17 13.46
CA THR A 143 -6.08 9.66 13.38
C THR A 143 -5.14 8.51 13.00
N PRO A 144 -3.94 8.79 12.48
CA PRO A 144 -2.95 7.72 12.23
C PRO A 144 -2.66 6.88 13.47
N ALA A 145 -2.64 7.50 14.66
CA ALA A 145 -2.44 6.78 15.91
C ALA A 145 -3.56 5.79 16.19
N GLU A 146 -4.82 6.22 15.97
CA GLU A 146 -5.98 5.35 16.14
C GLU A 146 -6.00 4.20 15.14
N VAL A 147 -5.57 4.45 13.91
CA VAL A 147 -5.45 3.40 12.89
C VAL A 147 -4.39 2.39 13.29
N ALA A 148 -3.23 2.85 13.77
CA ALA A 148 -2.18 1.95 14.24
C ALA A 148 -2.65 1.09 15.42
N ASP A 149 -3.40 1.68 16.36
CA ASP A 149 -3.98 0.93 17.49
C ASP A 149 -4.96 -0.14 16.99
N ALA A 150 -5.81 0.21 16.03
CA ALA A 150 -6.78 -0.73 15.46
C ALA A 150 -6.08 -1.91 14.76
N ILE A 151 -4.97 -1.65 14.06
CA ILE A 151 -4.17 -2.71 13.44
C ILE A 151 -3.59 -3.65 14.50
N MET A 152 -3.03 -3.08 15.56
CA MET A 152 -2.44 -3.88 16.63
C MET A 152 -3.49 -4.78 17.29
N ASP A 153 -4.69 -4.24 17.53
CA ASP A 153 -5.79 -5.02 18.11
C ASP A 153 -6.25 -6.12 17.15
N ALA A 154 -6.42 -5.78 15.86
CA ALA A 154 -6.90 -6.75 14.87
C ALA A 154 -5.94 -7.92 14.65
N LEU A 155 -4.64 -7.68 14.73
CA LEU A 155 -3.61 -8.71 14.56
C LEU A 155 -3.09 -9.26 15.89
N GLU A 156 -3.64 -8.79 17.00
CA GLU A 156 -3.20 -9.20 18.35
C GLU A 156 -1.72 -8.95 18.60
N LEU A 157 -1.22 -7.81 18.11
CA LEU A 157 0.16 -7.40 18.27
C LEU A 157 0.36 -6.70 19.61
N ARG A 158 1.57 -6.80 20.17
CA ARG A 158 1.91 -6.17 21.44
C ARG A 158 2.93 -5.06 21.25
N LYS A 159 2.74 -3.97 22.00
CA LYS A 159 3.71 -2.88 22.05
C LYS A 159 4.98 -3.36 22.74
N VAL A 160 6.09 -2.85 22.27
CA VAL A 160 7.38 -3.09 22.89
C VAL A 160 7.62 -2.10 24.03
#